data_7881fdfa734bd0a61154ed15015bc87a
#
_entry.id   7881fdfa734bd0a61154ed15015bc87a
#
_cell.length_a   1.000
_cell.length_b   1.000
_cell.length_c   1.000
_cell.angle_alpha   90.00
_cell.angle_beta   90.00
_cell.angle_gamma   90.00
#
_symmetry.space_group_name_H-M   'P 1'
#
loop_
_entity.id
_entity.type
_entity.pdbx_description
1 polymer ?
#
loop_
_entity_poly.entity_id
_entity_poly.type
_entity_poly.pdbx_seq_one_letter_code
_entity_poly.pdbx_strand_id
1 'polypeptide(L)'
;SSQIEKSINNSFNTMIYRLSGSDSPSNIWRIINAGNARKNFIKSYSIKNINNESYLEVSFNKDLLVEVFNKLSIPVISNSRPVMLFLIEIDSGAGEPYYLTHSKNNLELDNLLKNYLKKESSLRGIFLELPELDLVEVNQLLNYKRLIDLEDIIYEKYIFDELIKIKISKIGIDQWSIDGDININIDDKDFVKNFIDKFKEHTNFRINKILEKNQ
;
A
#
# COMPACT_ATOMS: atom_id res chain seq x y z
N SER A 1 -3.69 18.84 -25.61
CA SER A 1 -2.37 19.12 -24.96
C SER A 1 -2.50 19.25 -23.45
N SER A 2 -3.55 19.87 -22.91
CA SER A 2 -3.69 20.07 -21.46
C SER A 2 -3.81 18.76 -20.64
N GLN A 3 -4.44 17.72 -21.18
CA GLN A 3 -4.60 16.44 -20.49
C GLN A 3 -3.29 15.66 -20.39
N ILE A 4 -2.50 15.63 -21.46
CA ILE A 4 -1.17 15.01 -21.46
C ILE A 4 -0.25 15.73 -20.48
N GLU A 5 -0.26 17.06 -20.48
CA GLU A 5 0.55 17.87 -19.55
C GLU A 5 0.18 17.63 -18.09
N LYS A 6 -1.12 17.54 -17.80
CA LYS A 6 -1.61 17.16 -16.46
C LYS A 6 -1.13 15.77 -16.05
N SER A 7 -1.17 14.81 -16.97
CA SER A 7 -0.70 13.44 -16.71
C SER A 7 0.81 13.38 -16.48
N ILE A 8 1.60 14.14 -17.24
CA ILE A 8 3.04 14.29 -17.04
C ILE A 8 3.34 14.88 -15.66
N ASN A 9 2.63 15.93 -15.26
CA ASN A 9 2.81 16.54 -13.95
C ASN A 9 2.48 15.57 -12.81
N ASN A 10 1.43 14.78 -12.95
CA ASN A 10 1.08 13.74 -11.98
C ASN A 10 2.15 12.64 -11.91
N SER A 11 2.68 12.22 -13.05
CA SER A 11 3.76 11.23 -13.11
C SER A 11 5.03 11.75 -12.44
N PHE A 12 5.37 13.03 -12.65
CA PHE A 12 6.48 13.67 -11.96
C PHE A 12 6.28 13.68 -10.43
N ASN A 13 5.12 14.09 -9.96
CA ASN A 13 4.80 14.10 -8.53
C ASN A 13 4.95 12.69 -7.93
N THR A 14 4.40 11.67 -8.60
CA THR A 14 4.54 10.27 -8.18
C THR A 14 6.01 9.84 -8.14
N MET A 15 6.83 10.25 -9.10
CA MET A 15 8.25 9.95 -9.11
C MET A 15 8.97 10.58 -7.91
N ILE A 16 8.66 11.83 -7.55
CA ILE A 16 9.23 12.49 -6.39
C ILE A 16 8.82 11.78 -5.09
N TYR A 17 7.55 11.40 -4.93
CA TYR A 17 7.08 10.64 -3.77
C TYR A 17 7.82 9.30 -3.63
N ARG A 18 7.99 8.57 -4.72
CA ARG A 18 8.71 7.29 -4.73
C ARG A 18 10.19 7.43 -4.40
N LEU A 19 10.85 8.46 -4.89
CA LEU A 19 12.27 8.68 -4.63
C LEU A 19 12.53 9.17 -3.21
N SER A 20 11.70 10.08 -2.70
CA SER A 20 11.87 10.65 -1.34
C SER A 20 11.25 9.80 -0.24
N GLY A 21 10.31 8.89 -0.58
CA GLY A 21 9.48 8.16 0.38
C GLY A 21 8.42 9.01 1.08
N SER A 22 8.34 10.29 0.76
CA SER A 22 7.36 11.22 1.35
C SER A 22 6.08 11.24 0.51
N ASP A 23 4.93 11.39 1.15
CA ASP A 23 3.64 11.67 0.51
C ASP A 23 3.29 13.17 0.52
N SER A 24 4.18 13.98 1.09
CA SER A 24 4.01 15.43 1.17
C SER A 24 4.44 16.13 -0.13
N PRO A 25 3.68 17.11 -0.64
CA PRO A 25 4.07 17.89 -1.79
C PRO A 25 5.25 18.84 -1.52
N SER A 26 5.72 18.94 -0.30
CA SER A 26 6.79 19.87 0.11
C SER A 26 8.07 19.71 -0.72
N ASN A 27 8.50 18.48 -0.99
CA ASN A 27 9.68 18.21 -1.81
C ASN A 27 9.49 18.67 -3.26
N ILE A 28 8.29 18.51 -3.80
CA ILE A 28 7.95 19.01 -5.14
C ILE A 28 8.10 20.55 -5.19
N TRP A 29 7.56 21.24 -4.20
CA TRP A 29 7.68 22.70 -4.10
C TRP A 29 9.13 23.14 -3.94
N ARG A 30 9.94 22.46 -3.14
CA ARG A 30 11.37 22.75 -2.97
C ARG A 30 12.12 22.64 -4.30
N ILE A 31 11.85 21.60 -5.11
CA ILE A 31 12.48 21.39 -6.42
C ILE A 31 12.07 22.49 -7.39
N ILE A 32 10.79 22.82 -7.48
CA ILE A 32 10.27 23.83 -8.40
C ILE A 32 10.76 25.24 -8.00
N ASN A 33 10.72 25.58 -6.72
CA ASN A 33 11.18 26.88 -6.22
C ASN A 33 12.69 27.08 -6.37
N ALA A 34 13.46 26.00 -6.45
CA ALA A 34 14.89 26.04 -6.78
C ALA A 34 15.17 26.28 -8.28
N GLY A 35 14.14 26.61 -9.08
CA GLY A 35 14.26 26.91 -10.50
C GLY A 35 14.25 25.72 -11.44
N ASN A 36 13.90 24.53 -10.93
CA ASN A 36 13.87 23.31 -11.73
C ASN A 36 12.49 23.09 -12.37
N ALA A 37 12.38 23.22 -13.68
CA ALA A 37 11.15 22.91 -14.39
C ALA A 37 10.97 21.38 -14.52
N ARG A 38 9.74 20.88 -14.30
CA ARG A 38 9.41 19.44 -14.40
C ARG A 38 9.88 18.78 -15.70
N LYS A 39 9.73 19.48 -16.82
CA LYS A 39 10.14 19.01 -18.15
C LYS A 39 11.62 18.68 -18.26
N ASN A 40 12.47 19.29 -17.47
CA ASN A 40 13.92 19.08 -17.51
C ASN A 40 14.31 17.68 -17.04
N PHE A 41 13.45 17.04 -16.25
CA PHE A 41 13.68 15.69 -15.73
C PHE A 41 13.11 14.59 -16.63
N ILE A 42 12.33 14.93 -17.65
CA ILE A 42 11.69 13.95 -18.54
C ILE A 42 12.68 13.55 -19.62
N LYS A 43 12.97 12.26 -19.72
CA LYS A 43 13.78 11.66 -20.78
C LYS A 43 12.96 11.35 -22.02
N SER A 44 11.79 10.76 -21.82
CA SER A 44 10.84 10.41 -22.87
C SER A 44 9.46 10.12 -22.29
N TYR A 45 8.43 10.14 -23.14
CA TYR A 45 7.11 9.62 -22.77
C TYR A 45 6.47 8.92 -23.98
N SER A 46 5.60 7.97 -23.71
CA SER A 46 4.83 7.24 -24.71
C SER A 46 3.42 6.92 -24.19
N ILE A 47 2.47 6.78 -25.12
CA ILE A 47 1.11 6.33 -24.79
C ILE A 47 1.03 4.85 -25.10
N LYS A 48 0.65 4.05 -24.09
CA LYS A 48 0.38 2.62 -24.20
C LYS A 48 -1.11 2.35 -24.02
N ASN A 49 -1.66 1.50 -24.88
CA ASN A 49 -3.04 1.02 -24.75
C ASN A 49 -3.02 -0.39 -24.18
N ILE A 50 -3.62 -0.58 -23.00
CA ILE A 50 -3.73 -1.85 -22.30
C ILE A 50 -5.21 -2.04 -21.95
N ASN A 51 -5.83 -3.15 -22.38
CA ASN A 51 -7.23 -3.48 -22.10
C ASN A 51 -8.21 -2.34 -22.45
N ASN A 52 -8.04 -1.71 -23.61
CA ASN A 52 -8.84 -0.55 -24.10
C ASN A 52 -8.70 0.74 -23.26
N GLU A 53 -7.75 0.80 -22.35
CA GLU A 53 -7.41 2.01 -21.60
C GLU A 53 -6.06 2.56 -22.07
N SER A 54 -5.97 3.90 -22.16
CA SER A 54 -4.74 4.59 -22.57
C SER A 54 -3.95 5.01 -21.34
N TYR A 55 -2.69 4.57 -21.27
CA TYR A 55 -1.75 4.89 -20.20
C TYR A 55 -0.60 5.74 -20.73
N LEU A 56 -0.23 6.75 -19.98
CA LEU A 56 0.97 7.54 -20.25
C LEU A 56 2.15 6.95 -19.48
N GLU A 57 3.11 6.39 -20.17
CA GLU A 57 4.39 5.97 -19.61
C GLU A 57 5.40 7.13 -19.73
N VAL A 58 5.94 7.56 -18.60
CA VAL A 58 6.93 8.64 -18.54
C VAL A 58 8.25 8.11 -17.99
N SER A 59 9.32 8.30 -18.74
CA SER A 59 10.69 7.98 -18.33
C SER A 59 11.39 9.24 -17.85
N PHE A 60 12.02 9.15 -16.67
CA PHE A 60 12.72 10.26 -16.04
C PHE A 60 14.23 10.06 -16.05
N ASN A 61 14.97 11.16 -16.04
CA ASN A 61 16.41 11.15 -15.83
C ASN A 61 16.70 11.01 -14.34
N LYS A 62 16.98 9.76 -13.91
CA LYS A 62 17.23 9.42 -12.51
C LYS A 62 18.43 10.17 -11.95
N ASP A 63 19.52 10.26 -12.70
CA ASP A 63 20.77 10.85 -12.22
C ASP A 63 20.59 12.34 -11.94
N LEU A 64 19.89 13.05 -12.84
CA LEU A 64 19.56 14.46 -12.65
C LEU A 64 18.63 14.69 -11.44
N LEU A 65 17.66 13.80 -11.25
CA LEU A 65 16.77 13.87 -10.07
C LEU A 65 17.55 13.67 -8.78
N VAL A 66 18.44 12.67 -8.72
CA VAL A 66 19.28 12.39 -7.55
C VAL A 66 20.23 13.56 -7.27
N GLU A 67 20.82 14.17 -8.32
CA GLU A 67 21.68 15.34 -8.17
C GLU A 67 20.92 16.52 -7.53
N VAL A 68 19.70 16.81 -7.99
CA VAL A 68 18.87 17.88 -7.42
C VAL A 68 18.43 17.55 -6.00
N PHE A 69 18.11 16.30 -5.70
CA PHE A 69 17.78 15.86 -4.34
C PHE A 69 18.95 16.10 -3.39
N ASN A 70 20.17 15.72 -3.80
CA ASN A 70 21.38 15.96 -3.01
C ASN A 70 21.63 17.46 -2.79
N LYS A 71 21.52 18.29 -3.82
CA LYS A 71 21.66 19.76 -3.71
C LYS A 71 20.67 20.39 -2.74
N LEU A 72 19.45 19.85 -2.69
CA LEU A 72 18.38 20.35 -1.84
C LEU A 72 18.31 19.63 -0.49
N SER A 73 19.23 18.71 -0.20
CA SER A 73 19.19 17.87 1.00
C SER A 73 17.83 17.18 1.17
N ILE A 74 17.29 16.63 0.08
CA ILE A 74 16.09 15.78 0.11
C ILE A 74 16.59 14.33 0.19
N PRO A 75 16.14 13.54 1.18
CA PRO A 75 16.56 12.15 1.29
C PRO A 75 16.09 11.32 0.09
N VAL A 76 16.90 10.34 -0.29
CA VAL A 76 16.60 9.38 -1.37
C VAL A 76 16.49 8.00 -0.78
N ILE A 77 15.35 7.33 -1.01
CA ILE A 77 15.18 5.94 -0.60
C ILE A 77 16.08 5.02 -1.42
N SER A 78 16.66 4.03 -0.74
CA SER A 78 17.50 2.99 -1.36
C SER A 78 16.78 2.26 -2.50
N ASN A 79 17.54 1.60 -3.37
CA ASN A 79 16.97 0.81 -4.47
C ASN A 79 16.19 -0.42 -3.97
N SER A 80 16.53 -0.95 -2.80
CA SER A 80 15.78 -2.01 -2.15
C SER A 80 14.52 -1.42 -1.52
N ARG A 81 13.36 -1.82 -2.04
CA ARG A 81 12.07 -1.35 -1.54
C ARG A 81 11.56 -2.29 -0.46
N PRO A 82 11.11 -1.76 0.68
CA PRO A 82 10.59 -2.59 1.75
C PRO A 82 9.30 -3.30 1.34
N VAL A 83 9.08 -4.45 1.95
CA VAL A 83 7.88 -5.28 1.81
C VAL A 83 7.13 -5.27 3.13
N MET A 84 5.87 -4.87 3.11
CA MET A 84 4.95 -4.99 4.23
C MET A 84 3.90 -6.05 3.89
N LEU A 85 3.82 -7.09 4.70
CA LEU A 85 2.84 -8.16 4.55
C LEU A 85 1.64 -7.89 5.46
N PHE A 86 0.43 -7.98 4.91
CA PHE A 86 -0.83 -7.76 5.63
C PHE A 86 -1.54 -9.08 5.85
N LEU A 87 -1.60 -9.53 7.10
CA LEU A 87 -2.35 -10.69 7.52
C LEU A 87 -3.68 -10.23 8.13
N ILE A 88 -4.75 -10.27 7.34
CA ILE A 88 -6.07 -9.77 7.72
C ILE A 88 -7.05 -10.95 7.77
N GLU A 89 -7.45 -11.33 8.99
CA GLU A 89 -8.49 -12.32 9.23
C GLU A 89 -9.85 -11.61 9.31
N ILE A 90 -10.86 -12.16 8.63
CA ILE A 90 -12.21 -11.61 8.59
C ILE A 90 -13.21 -12.70 9.03
N ASP A 91 -13.94 -12.41 10.10
CA ASP A 91 -15.05 -13.21 10.62
C ASP A 91 -16.33 -12.36 10.56
N SER A 92 -17.12 -12.54 9.54
CA SER A 92 -18.39 -11.82 9.35
C SER A 92 -19.55 -12.38 10.17
N GLY A 93 -19.33 -13.50 10.87
CA GLY A 93 -20.38 -14.23 11.59
C GLY A 93 -21.40 -14.94 10.69
N ALA A 94 -21.28 -14.80 9.35
CA ALA A 94 -22.19 -15.42 8.38
C ALA A 94 -21.59 -16.67 7.70
N GLY A 95 -20.39 -17.06 8.07
CA GLY A 95 -19.69 -18.22 7.50
C GLY A 95 -18.39 -18.49 8.24
N GLU A 96 -17.53 -19.31 7.67
CA GLU A 96 -16.20 -19.56 8.23
C GLU A 96 -15.32 -18.32 8.13
N PRO A 97 -14.52 -18.00 9.14
CA PRO A 97 -13.50 -16.96 9.06
C PRO A 97 -12.53 -17.23 7.91
N TYR A 98 -12.03 -16.18 7.29
CA TYR A 98 -11.10 -16.30 6.20
C TYR A 98 -10.00 -15.22 6.26
N TYR A 99 -8.91 -15.46 5.56
CA TYR A 99 -7.84 -14.48 5.38
C TYR A 99 -8.02 -13.75 4.06
N LEU A 100 -7.80 -12.43 4.07
CA LEU A 100 -7.79 -11.63 2.87
C LEU A 100 -6.60 -12.04 1.98
N THR A 101 -6.90 -12.44 0.74
CA THR A 101 -5.91 -12.84 -0.28
C THR A 101 -6.19 -12.11 -1.60
N HIS A 102 -5.26 -12.17 -2.55
CA HIS A 102 -5.49 -11.56 -3.87
C HIS A 102 -6.63 -12.23 -4.65
N SER A 103 -6.84 -13.53 -4.48
CA SER A 103 -7.69 -14.37 -5.33
C SER A 103 -9.18 -14.32 -5.01
N LYS A 104 -9.58 -13.97 -3.78
CA LYS A 104 -10.97 -14.05 -3.32
C LYS A 104 -11.51 -12.71 -2.84
N ASN A 105 -12.77 -12.42 -3.16
CA ASN A 105 -13.55 -11.31 -2.65
C ASN A 105 -14.87 -11.86 -2.11
N ASN A 106 -15.06 -11.80 -0.80
CA ASN A 106 -16.28 -12.27 -0.14
C ASN A 106 -17.16 -11.08 0.29
N LEU A 107 -16.55 -9.95 0.60
CA LEU A 107 -17.23 -8.74 1.04
C LEU A 107 -16.80 -7.52 0.20
N GLU A 108 -17.61 -6.47 0.21
CA GLU A 108 -17.26 -5.17 -0.37
C GLU A 108 -15.96 -4.61 0.27
N LEU A 109 -15.79 -4.83 1.57
CA LEU A 109 -14.61 -4.46 2.32
C LEU A 109 -13.33 -5.01 1.71
N ASP A 110 -13.33 -6.27 1.22
CA ASP A 110 -12.17 -6.92 0.62
C ASP A 110 -11.65 -6.11 -0.59
N ASN A 111 -12.57 -5.67 -1.45
CA ASN A 111 -12.22 -4.86 -2.61
C ASN A 111 -11.66 -3.50 -2.21
N LEU A 112 -12.25 -2.86 -1.20
CA LEU A 112 -11.78 -1.55 -0.72
C LEU A 112 -10.36 -1.63 -0.15
N LEU A 113 -10.07 -2.65 0.66
CA LEU A 113 -8.73 -2.89 1.22
C LEU A 113 -7.70 -3.17 0.12
N LYS A 114 -8.00 -4.09 -0.80
CA LYS A 114 -7.10 -4.44 -1.92
C LYS A 114 -6.82 -3.24 -2.82
N ASN A 115 -7.83 -2.48 -3.18
CA ASN A 115 -7.69 -1.30 -4.02
C ASN A 115 -6.84 -0.23 -3.33
N TYR A 116 -7.04 -0.03 -2.03
CA TYR A 116 -6.23 0.88 -1.25
C TYR A 116 -4.76 0.45 -1.20
N LEU A 117 -4.47 -0.81 -0.83
CA LEU A 117 -3.11 -1.34 -0.79
C LEU A 117 -2.41 -1.23 -2.15
N LYS A 118 -3.09 -1.60 -3.24
CA LYS A 118 -2.56 -1.48 -4.60
C LYS A 118 -2.25 -0.03 -4.98
N LYS A 119 -3.13 0.90 -4.64
CA LYS A 119 -2.96 2.33 -4.92
C LYS A 119 -1.76 2.89 -4.15
N GLU A 120 -1.68 2.63 -2.84
CA GLU A 120 -0.59 3.12 -1.99
C GLU A 120 0.75 2.49 -2.39
N SER A 121 0.78 1.19 -2.66
CA SER A 121 1.97 0.50 -3.19
C SER A 121 2.50 1.20 -4.44
N SER A 122 1.62 1.49 -5.40
CA SER A 122 1.96 2.19 -6.62
C SER A 122 2.43 3.62 -6.37
N LEU A 123 1.74 4.37 -5.51
CA LEU A 123 2.05 5.78 -5.22
C LEU A 123 3.39 5.92 -4.48
N ARG A 124 3.63 5.10 -3.47
CA ARG A 124 4.79 5.21 -2.57
C ARG A 124 5.99 4.40 -3.04
N GLY A 125 5.81 3.51 -4.02
CA GLY A 125 6.87 2.62 -4.52
C GLY A 125 7.37 1.63 -3.47
N ILE A 126 6.50 1.13 -2.61
CA ILE A 126 6.70 0.10 -1.58
C ILE A 126 5.85 -1.12 -1.92
N PHE A 127 6.23 -2.29 -1.48
CA PHE A 127 5.43 -3.49 -1.65
C PHE A 127 4.48 -3.67 -0.46
N LEU A 128 3.17 -3.60 -0.73
CA LEU A 128 2.10 -3.88 0.23
C LEU A 128 1.41 -5.15 -0.21
N GLU A 129 1.77 -6.27 0.41
CA GLU A 129 1.43 -7.60 -0.08
C GLU A 129 0.39 -8.27 0.82
N LEU A 130 -0.43 -9.12 0.21
CA LEU A 130 -1.33 -10.04 0.89
C LEU A 130 -0.79 -11.46 0.74
N PRO A 131 -1.03 -12.36 1.72
CA PRO A 131 -0.60 -13.74 1.60
C PRO A 131 -1.35 -14.46 0.48
N GLU A 132 -0.64 -15.32 -0.25
CA GLU A 132 -1.23 -16.30 -1.17
C GLU A 132 -1.39 -17.62 -0.41
N LEU A 133 -2.57 -17.83 0.16
CA LEU A 133 -2.93 -19.06 0.85
C LEU A 133 -3.79 -19.91 -0.08
N ASP A 134 -3.38 -21.13 -0.34
CA ASP A 134 -4.22 -22.07 -1.05
C ASP A 134 -5.32 -22.66 -0.13
N LEU A 135 -6.31 -23.35 -0.73
CA LEU A 135 -7.43 -23.92 0.03
C LEU A 135 -6.97 -24.99 1.03
N VAL A 136 -5.89 -25.69 0.74
CA VAL A 136 -5.34 -26.74 1.62
C VAL A 136 -4.67 -26.08 2.81
N GLU A 137 -3.89 -25.03 2.59
CA GLU A 137 -3.25 -24.24 3.64
C GLU A 137 -4.28 -23.56 4.55
N VAL A 138 -5.31 -22.93 3.97
CA VAL A 138 -6.41 -22.34 4.76
C VAL A 138 -7.12 -23.38 5.62
N ASN A 139 -7.46 -24.54 5.06
CA ASN A 139 -8.10 -25.61 5.82
C ASN A 139 -7.18 -26.21 6.90
N GLN A 140 -5.89 -26.36 6.60
CA GLN A 140 -4.91 -26.78 7.60
C GLN A 140 -4.81 -25.75 8.72
N LEU A 141 -4.71 -24.47 8.41
CA LEU A 141 -4.65 -23.38 9.38
C LEU A 141 -5.92 -23.31 10.25
N LEU A 142 -7.10 -23.47 9.67
CA LEU A 142 -8.36 -23.48 10.40
C LEU A 142 -8.48 -24.72 11.31
N ASN A 143 -7.99 -25.88 10.86
CA ASN A 143 -8.04 -27.12 11.63
C ASN A 143 -6.92 -27.22 12.68
N TYR A 144 -5.77 -26.61 12.46
CA TYR A 144 -4.60 -26.64 13.33
C TYR A 144 -4.44 -25.38 14.20
N LYS A 145 -5.42 -24.49 14.26
CA LYS A 145 -5.43 -23.25 15.08
C LYS A 145 -4.97 -23.43 16.55
N ARG A 146 -4.83 -24.66 17.01
CA ARG A 146 -4.36 -24.98 18.38
C ARG A 146 -2.94 -25.54 18.45
N LEU A 147 -2.28 -25.86 17.31
CA LEU A 147 -1.01 -26.60 17.32
C LEU A 147 0.12 -25.90 16.53
N ILE A 148 -0.20 -25.04 15.58
CA ILE A 148 0.79 -24.30 14.79
C ILE A 148 0.35 -22.84 14.75
N ASP A 149 1.24 -21.95 15.15
CA ASP A 149 1.01 -20.52 15.00
C ASP A 149 1.07 -20.17 13.52
N LEU A 150 0.03 -19.51 12.99
CA LEU A 150 0.00 -19.05 11.63
C LEU A 150 1.21 -18.16 11.30
N GLU A 151 1.71 -17.43 12.28
CA GLU A 151 2.87 -16.59 12.13
C GLU A 151 4.11 -17.41 11.74
N ASP A 152 4.32 -18.57 12.32
CA ASP A 152 5.46 -19.43 11.99
C ASP A 152 5.44 -19.82 10.51
N ILE A 153 4.27 -20.18 9.98
CA ILE A 153 4.10 -20.50 8.54
C ILE A 153 4.37 -19.28 7.67
N ILE A 154 3.89 -18.11 8.08
CA ILE A 154 4.11 -16.86 7.35
C ILE A 154 5.60 -16.49 7.33
N TYR A 155 6.29 -16.62 8.46
CA TYR A 155 7.74 -16.36 8.55
C TYR A 155 8.58 -17.35 7.74
N GLU A 156 8.14 -18.60 7.59
CA GLU A 156 8.83 -19.59 6.77
C GLU A 156 8.61 -19.37 5.26
N LYS A 157 7.41 -18.92 4.88
CA LYS A 157 7.01 -18.82 3.47
C LYS A 157 7.30 -17.48 2.82
N TYR A 158 7.27 -16.39 3.57
CA TYR A 158 7.35 -15.03 3.03
C TYR A 158 8.58 -14.27 3.54
N ILE A 159 9.15 -13.47 2.65
CA ILE A 159 10.20 -12.51 3.00
C ILE A 159 9.54 -11.14 3.06
N PHE A 160 9.60 -10.48 4.21
CA PHE A 160 9.03 -9.15 4.42
C PHE A 160 9.85 -8.40 5.49
N ASP A 161 9.75 -7.09 5.48
CA ASP A 161 10.38 -6.21 6.47
C ASP A 161 9.45 -5.92 7.64
N GLU A 162 8.14 -5.99 7.40
CA GLU A 162 7.13 -5.72 8.43
C GLU A 162 5.87 -6.55 8.19
N LEU A 163 5.31 -7.10 9.28
CA LEU A 163 4.04 -7.83 9.29
C LEU A 163 2.98 -6.99 10.00
N ILE A 164 1.85 -6.75 9.33
CA ILE A 164 0.67 -6.10 9.88
C ILE A 164 -0.40 -7.16 10.11
N LYS A 165 -0.82 -7.33 11.36
CA LYS A 165 -1.82 -8.32 11.75
C LYS A 165 -3.11 -7.63 12.19
N ILE A 166 -4.21 -7.97 11.54
CA ILE A 166 -5.53 -7.43 11.85
C ILE A 166 -6.54 -8.58 11.85
N LYS A 167 -7.34 -8.65 12.91
CA LYS A 167 -8.49 -9.52 12.99
C LYS A 167 -9.75 -8.68 13.06
N ILE A 168 -10.67 -8.93 12.15
CA ILE A 168 -11.96 -8.24 12.05
C ILE A 168 -13.03 -9.25 12.37
N SER A 169 -13.78 -9.03 13.45
CA SER A 169 -14.82 -9.97 13.92
C SER A 169 -16.14 -9.25 14.14
N LYS A 170 -17.23 -9.77 13.58
CA LYS A 170 -18.57 -9.31 13.92
C LYS A 170 -18.97 -9.88 15.27
N ILE A 171 -19.19 -9.01 16.24
CA ILE A 171 -19.60 -9.35 17.59
C ILE A 171 -21.07 -8.92 17.83
N GLY A 172 -21.96 -9.90 17.80
CA GLY A 172 -23.39 -9.60 17.92
C GLY A 172 -24.01 -9.04 16.63
N ILE A 173 -25.16 -8.39 16.77
CA ILE A 173 -25.97 -7.90 15.63
C ILE A 173 -25.40 -6.58 15.08
N ASP A 174 -25.00 -5.67 15.96
CA ASP A 174 -24.75 -4.27 15.62
C ASP A 174 -23.31 -3.81 15.84
N GLN A 175 -22.36 -4.73 16.06
CA GLN A 175 -21.00 -4.32 16.43
C GLN A 175 -19.92 -5.20 15.81
N TRP A 176 -18.80 -4.56 15.47
CA TRP A 176 -17.58 -5.19 15.02
C TRP A 176 -16.42 -4.90 15.97
N SER A 177 -15.61 -5.91 16.25
CA SER A 177 -14.32 -5.79 16.93
C SER A 177 -13.19 -5.90 15.94
N ILE A 178 -12.25 -4.99 16.02
CA ILE A 178 -10.99 -5.04 15.27
C ILE A 178 -9.88 -5.17 16.29
N ASP A 179 -9.05 -6.20 16.14
CA ASP A 179 -7.98 -6.55 17.07
C ASP A 179 -6.65 -6.71 16.31
N GLY A 180 -5.53 -6.56 17.03
CA GLY A 180 -4.20 -6.70 16.48
C GLY A 180 -3.45 -5.36 16.40
N ASP A 181 -2.92 -5.02 15.24
CA ASP A 181 -2.23 -3.73 15.03
C ASP A 181 -3.19 -2.53 15.10
N ILE A 182 -4.47 -2.76 14.89
CA ILE A 182 -5.56 -1.81 15.13
C ILE A 182 -6.49 -2.41 16.16
N ASN A 183 -6.79 -1.65 17.23
CA ASN A 183 -7.70 -2.08 18.30
C ASN A 183 -8.84 -1.07 18.44
N ILE A 184 -10.04 -1.45 17.97
CA ILE A 184 -11.23 -0.58 17.99
C ILE A 184 -12.51 -1.41 17.89
N ASN A 185 -13.58 -0.94 18.53
CA ASN A 185 -14.94 -1.43 18.30
C ASN A 185 -15.72 -0.41 17.49
N ILE A 186 -16.46 -0.87 16.49
CA ILE A 186 -17.21 -0.01 15.55
C ILE A 186 -18.64 -0.55 15.42
N ASP A 187 -19.60 0.36 15.43
CA ASP A 187 -21.01 0.01 15.17
C ASP A 187 -21.19 -0.43 13.71
N ASP A 188 -22.04 -1.43 13.49
CA ASP A 188 -22.26 -2.05 12.18
C ASP A 188 -22.64 -1.02 11.09
N LYS A 189 -23.47 -0.03 11.46
CA LYS A 189 -23.97 1.00 10.53
C LYS A 189 -22.86 1.78 9.82
N ASP A 190 -21.76 2.09 10.53
CA ASP A 190 -20.66 2.91 10.00
C ASP A 190 -19.37 2.11 9.87
N PHE A 191 -19.44 0.78 9.98
CA PHE A 191 -18.29 -0.10 10.08
C PHE A 191 -17.31 0.09 8.92
N VAL A 192 -17.77 -0.10 7.68
CA VAL A 192 -16.89 -0.08 6.49
C VAL A 192 -16.14 1.25 6.41
N LYS A 193 -16.85 2.37 6.55
CA LYS A 193 -16.25 3.70 6.48
C LYS A 193 -15.23 3.93 7.58
N ASN A 194 -15.63 3.72 8.82
CA ASN A 194 -14.79 4.01 9.99
C ASN A 194 -13.57 3.09 10.05
N PHE A 195 -13.74 1.81 9.68
CA PHE A 195 -12.63 0.89 9.60
C PHE A 195 -11.65 1.28 8.50
N ILE A 196 -12.11 1.56 7.28
CA ILE A 196 -11.25 1.97 6.17
C ILE A 196 -10.47 3.24 6.50
N ASP A 197 -11.09 4.22 7.15
CA ASP A 197 -10.40 5.44 7.56
C ASP A 197 -9.28 5.15 8.58
N LYS A 198 -9.55 4.30 9.58
CA LYS A 198 -8.54 3.87 10.57
C LYS A 198 -7.45 3.00 9.95
N PHE A 199 -7.80 2.10 9.03
CA PHE A 199 -6.85 1.29 8.31
C PHE A 199 -5.87 2.14 7.48
N LYS A 200 -6.39 3.15 6.78
CA LYS A 200 -5.58 4.10 6.01
C LYS A 200 -4.64 4.90 6.91
N GLU A 201 -5.16 5.45 8.00
CA GLU A 201 -4.37 6.20 8.98
C GLU A 201 -3.20 5.35 9.52
N HIS A 202 -3.52 4.14 9.99
CA HIS A 202 -2.53 3.22 10.54
C HIS A 202 -1.50 2.78 9.50
N THR A 203 -1.96 2.38 8.31
CA THR A 203 -1.10 1.92 7.23
C THR A 203 -0.15 3.03 6.78
N ASN A 204 -0.63 4.26 6.60
CA ASN A 204 0.21 5.40 6.26
C ASN A 204 1.26 5.70 7.32
N PHE A 205 0.90 5.63 8.59
CA PHE A 205 1.86 5.79 9.68
C PHE A 205 2.98 4.74 9.61
N ARG A 206 2.63 3.47 9.39
CA ARG A 206 3.60 2.37 9.29
C ARG A 206 4.47 2.50 8.04
N ILE A 207 3.89 2.88 6.89
CA ILE A 207 4.64 3.15 5.65
C ILE A 207 5.67 4.26 5.89
N ASN A 208 5.28 5.38 6.48
CA ASN A 208 6.20 6.48 6.78
C ASN A 208 7.36 6.00 7.65
N LYS A 209 7.05 5.27 8.71
CA LYS A 209 8.06 4.76 9.65
C LYS A 209 9.07 3.80 8.98
N ILE A 210 8.61 2.89 8.10
CA ILE A 210 9.51 1.96 7.41
C ILE A 210 10.34 2.67 6.34
N LEU A 211 9.76 3.66 5.64
CA LEU A 211 10.47 4.43 4.63
C LEU A 211 11.53 5.35 5.25
N GLU A 212 11.28 5.93 6.42
CA GLU A 212 12.28 6.71 7.17
C GLU A 212 13.50 5.88 7.56
N LYS A 213 13.32 4.59 7.85
CA LYS A 213 14.45 3.69 8.16
C LYS A 213 15.29 3.32 6.93
N ASN A 214 14.77 3.53 5.72
CA ASN A 214 15.40 3.18 4.44
C ASN A 214 15.96 4.40 3.69
N GLN A 215 15.97 5.57 4.29
CA GLN A 215 16.60 6.81 3.79
C GLN A 215 18.13 6.87 4.09
#